data_bf61f023c6f72b6f0fd891fed5ff495c
#
_entry.id   bf61f023c6f72b6f0fd891fed5ff495c
#
_cell.length_a   1.000
_cell.length_b   1.000
_cell.length_c   1.000
_cell.angle_alpha   90.00
_cell.angle_beta   90.00
_cell.angle_gamma   90.00
#
_symmetry.space_group_name_H-M   'P 1'
#
loop_
_entity.id
_entity.type
_entity.pdbx_description
1 polymer ?
#
loop_
_entity_poly.entity_id
_entity_poly.type
_entity_poly.pdbx_seq_one_letter_code
_entity_poly.pdbx_strand_id
1 'polypeptide(L)'
;WSDCRFLFRLRNEDEVRKNSFQTSEIPYSSHENWFAQKLQDVNTVIYILERNGQAIGQVRADRQERTAEISYALCREARGRGLSRWMLSELENRLREDGFCSELYAEVKSENIASQKIFQSLGYREKIEEYGFSYTKHIPLFSILMCTYHSSATLRNALDSVRHQTRQNWELVILDNGSK
;
A
#
# COMPACT_ATOMS: atom_id res chain seq x y z
N TRP A 1 -1.03 -12.91 -20.89
CA TRP A 1 -0.43 -14.06 -20.16
C TRP A 1 1.09 -13.96 -19.95
N SER A 2 1.80 -13.05 -20.62
CA SER A 2 3.22 -12.75 -20.37
C SER A 2 3.47 -12.41 -18.90
N ASP A 3 2.62 -11.57 -18.32
CA ASP A 3 2.74 -11.08 -16.95
C ASP A 3 2.49 -12.20 -15.93
N CYS A 4 1.55 -13.11 -16.20
CA CYS A 4 1.34 -14.30 -15.36
C CYS A 4 2.62 -15.12 -15.20
N ARG A 5 3.31 -15.40 -16.31
CA ARG A 5 4.57 -16.15 -16.28
C ARG A 5 5.71 -15.39 -15.60
N PHE A 6 5.75 -14.07 -15.79
CA PHE A 6 6.71 -13.21 -15.10
C PHE A 6 6.49 -13.24 -13.59
N LEU A 7 5.26 -12.98 -13.14
CA LEU A 7 4.89 -12.98 -11.73
C LEU A 7 5.13 -14.33 -11.07
N PHE A 8 4.83 -15.43 -11.77
CA PHE A 8 5.13 -16.79 -11.31
C PHE A 8 6.62 -16.99 -11.03
N ARG A 9 7.49 -16.63 -12.00
CA ARG A 9 8.95 -16.77 -11.82
C ARG A 9 9.44 -15.89 -10.69
N LEU A 10 9.01 -14.62 -10.66
CA LEU A 10 9.39 -13.67 -9.61
C LEU A 10 8.98 -14.16 -8.23
N ARG A 11 7.75 -14.68 -8.08
CA ARG A 11 7.23 -15.19 -6.79
C ARG A 11 8.02 -16.41 -6.30
N ASN A 12 8.53 -17.22 -7.21
CA ASN A 12 9.29 -18.44 -6.90
C ASN A 12 10.81 -18.19 -6.80
N GLU A 13 11.31 -16.97 -6.99
CA GLU A 13 12.70 -16.64 -6.64
C GLU A 13 12.98 -16.91 -5.15
N ASP A 14 14.11 -17.54 -4.83
CA ASP A 14 14.46 -17.93 -3.46
C ASP A 14 14.41 -16.77 -2.48
N GLU A 15 14.94 -15.61 -2.87
CA GLU A 15 14.93 -14.39 -2.04
C GLU A 15 13.51 -13.86 -1.81
N VAL A 16 12.65 -13.90 -2.84
CA VAL A 16 11.24 -13.47 -2.72
C VAL A 16 10.48 -14.43 -1.80
N ARG A 17 10.67 -15.74 -1.96
CA ARG A 17 10.08 -16.74 -1.08
C ARG A 17 10.56 -16.58 0.37
N LYS A 18 11.85 -16.41 0.59
CA LYS A 18 12.45 -16.20 1.92
C LYS A 18 11.79 -15.02 2.65
N ASN A 19 11.54 -13.92 1.94
CA ASN A 19 10.93 -12.72 2.49
C ASN A 19 9.40 -12.76 2.54
N SER A 20 8.75 -13.78 2.00
CA SER A 20 7.31 -13.98 2.06
C SER A 20 6.93 -14.84 3.28
N PHE A 21 5.74 -14.62 3.84
CA PHE A 21 5.21 -15.47 4.92
C PHE A 21 4.99 -16.92 4.45
N GLN A 22 4.49 -17.08 3.23
CA GLN A 22 4.46 -18.39 2.58
C GLN A 22 5.78 -18.63 1.84
N THR A 23 6.63 -19.49 2.36
CA THR A 23 7.98 -19.74 1.83
C THR A 23 8.08 -20.85 0.81
N SER A 24 7.06 -21.71 0.71
CA SER A 24 7.03 -22.84 -0.23
C SER A 24 6.90 -22.38 -1.68
N GLU A 25 7.41 -23.15 -2.59
CA GLU A 25 7.22 -22.99 -4.02
C GLU A 25 5.74 -23.14 -4.39
N ILE A 26 5.28 -22.29 -5.31
CA ILE A 26 3.90 -22.31 -5.79
C ILE A 26 3.88 -23.05 -7.13
N PRO A 27 3.03 -24.08 -7.32
CA PRO A 27 2.82 -24.72 -8.62
C PRO A 27 2.26 -23.71 -9.65
N TYR A 28 2.66 -23.84 -10.91
CA TYR A 28 2.20 -22.93 -11.97
C TYR A 28 0.67 -22.91 -12.11
N SER A 29 0.01 -24.05 -12.04
CA SER A 29 -1.45 -24.14 -12.12
C SER A 29 -2.16 -23.36 -11.00
N SER A 30 -1.63 -23.42 -9.77
CA SER A 30 -2.17 -22.65 -8.65
C SER A 30 -1.97 -21.14 -8.86
N HIS A 31 -0.81 -20.75 -9.38
CA HIS A 31 -0.52 -19.34 -9.69
C HIS A 31 -1.40 -18.82 -10.83
N GLU A 32 -1.60 -19.61 -11.88
CA GLU A 32 -2.43 -19.25 -13.03
C GLU A 32 -3.89 -19.01 -12.61
N ASN A 33 -4.45 -19.88 -11.76
CA ASN A 33 -5.78 -19.71 -11.19
C ASN A 33 -5.88 -18.46 -10.32
N TRP A 34 -4.90 -18.24 -9.46
CA TRP A 34 -4.81 -17.03 -8.64
C TRP A 34 -4.76 -15.77 -9.50
N PHE A 35 -3.91 -15.75 -10.53
CA PHE A 35 -3.76 -14.61 -11.43
C PHE A 35 -5.05 -14.30 -12.18
N ALA A 36 -5.73 -15.32 -12.71
CA ALA A 36 -7.02 -15.17 -13.37
C ALA A 36 -8.09 -14.56 -12.46
N GLN A 37 -8.14 -14.98 -11.18
CA GLN A 37 -9.03 -14.41 -10.17
C GLN A 37 -8.69 -12.94 -9.88
N LYS A 38 -7.40 -12.65 -9.70
CA LYS A 38 -6.94 -11.28 -9.40
C LYS A 38 -7.19 -10.28 -10.53
N LEU A 39 -7.16 -10.72 -11.79
CA LEU A 39 -7.51 -9.85 -12.92
C LEU A 39 -9.00 -9.46 -12.98
N GLN A 40 -9.87 -10.23 -12.33
CA GLN A 40 -11.30 -9.95 -12.27
C GLN A 40 -11.72 -9.23 -10.97
N ASP A 41 -10.82 -9.16 -9.99
CA ASP A 41 -11.10 -8.58 -8.68
C ASP A 41 -10.94 -7.06 -8.71
N VAL A 42 -12.04 -6.34 -8.64
CA VAL A 42 -12.08 -4.86 -8.60
C VAL A 42 -11.39 -4.27 -7.35
N ASN A 43 -11.12 -5.10 -6.35
CA ASN A 43 -10.40 -4.74 -5.14
C ASN A 43 -8.90 -5.03 -5.22
N THR A 44 -8.41 -5.47 -6.37
CA THR A 44 -6.99 -5.73 -6.57
C THR A 44 -6.44 -4.87 -7.70
N VAL A 45 -5.31 -4.23 -7.46
CA VAL A 45 -4.50 -3.60 -8.51
C VAL A 45 -3.12 -4.23 -8.52
N ILE A 46 -2.61 -4.53 -9.72
CA ILE A 46 -1.26 -5.09 -9.93
C ILE A 46 -0.57 -4.22 -10.98
N TYR A 47 0.57 -3.63 -10.62
CA TYR A 47 1.42 -2.91 -11.56
C TYR A 47 2.73 -3.65 -11.77
N ILE A 48 3.14 -3.75 -13.03
CA ILE A 48 4.41 -4.32 -13.44
C ILE A 48 5.40 -3.18 -13.68
N LEU A 49 6.56 -3.27 -13.05
CA LEU A 49 7.67 -2.38 -13.33
C LEU A 49 8.47 -2.92 -14.52
N GLU A 50 8.56 -2.12 -15.55
CA GLU A 50 9.33 -2.47 -16.76
C GLU A 50 10.52 -1.53 -16.95
N ARG A 51 11.58 -2.08 -17.51
CA ARG A 51 12.76 -1.34 -17.97
C ARG A 51 13.16 -1.84 -19.33
N ASN A 52 13.20 -0.94 -20.32
CA ASN A 52 13.52 -1.28 -21.72
C ASN A 52 12.64 -2.42 -22.27
N GLY A 53 11.33 -2.41 -21.96
CA GLY A 53 10.38 -3.44 -22.38
C GLY A 53 10.52 -4.79 -21.67
N GLN A 54 11.31 -4.87 -20.60
CA GLN A 54 11.44 -6.08 -19.78
C GLN A 54 10.84 -5.84 -18.39
N ALA A 55 9.98 -6.74 -17.97
CA ALA A 55 9.42 -6.75 -16.62
C ALA A 55 10.53 -7.09 -15.60
N ILE A 56 10.71 -6.22 -14.59
CA ILE A 56 11.77 -6.31 -13.57
C ILE A 56 11.23 -6.29 -12.14
N GLY A 57 9.94 -6.09 -11.96
CA GLY A 57 9.32 -6.06 -10.64
C GLY A 57 7.81 -5.96 -10.71
N GLN A 58 7.17 -6.09 -9.56
CA GLN A 58 5.74 -5.91 -9.40
C GLN A 58 5.42 -5.24 -8.07
N VAL A 59 4.31 -4.53 -8.03
CA VAL A 59 3.65 -4.08 -6.82
C VAL A 59 2.16 -4.34 -6.93
N ARG A 60 1.55 -4.81 -5.85
CA ARG A 60 0.13 -5.13 -5.76
C ARG A 60 -0.47 -4.48 -4.53
N ALA A 61 -1.71 -4.02 -4.65
CA ALA A 61 -2.54 -3.62 -3.53
C ALA A 61 -3.87 -4.38 -3.59
N ASP A 62 -4.21 -5.03 -2.49
CA ASP A 62 -5.45 -5.76 -2.28
C ASP A 62 -6.29 -5.00 -1.25
N ARG A 63 -7.41 -4.41 -1.68
CA ARG A 63 -8.27 -3.59 -0.84
C ARG A 63 -9.27 -4.43 -0.06
N GLN A 64 -9.36 -4.16 1.24
CA GLN A 64 -10.45 -4.57 2.11
C GLN A 64 -11.03 -3.32 2.75
N GLU A 65 -12.28 -3.01 2.45
CA GLU A 65 -12.95 -1.76 2.89
C GLU A 65 -12.17 -0.51 2.48
N ARG A 66 -11.48 0.13 3.42
CA ARG A 66 -10.70 1.36 3.23
C ARG A 66 -9.19 1.14 3.25
N THR A 67 -8.74 -0.02 3.68
CA THR A 67 -7.32 -0.39 3.79
C THR A 67 -6.91 -1.24 2.60
N ALA A 68 -5.77 -0.95 2.00
CA ALA A 68 -5.18 -1.79 0.98
C ALA A 68 -3.88 -2.41 1.49
N GLU A 69 -3.82 -3.73 1.47
CA GLU A 69 -2.60 -4.49 1.76
C GLU A 69 -1.66 -4.44 0.56
N ILE A 70 -0.42 -4.04 0.82
CA ILE A 70 0.61 -3.91 -0.21
C ILE A 70 1.55 -5.10 -0.18
N SER A 71 1.84 -5.63 -1.37
CA SER A 71 2.96 -6.54 -1.57
C SER A 71 3.78 -6.12 -2.79
N TYR A 72 5.10 -6.31 -2.73
CA TYR A 72 5.98 -5.98 -3.85
C TYR A 72 7.17 -6.91 -3.94
N ALA A 73 7.71 -7.03 -5.13
CA ALA A 73 8.95 -7.76 -5.37
C ALA A 73 9.71 -7.18 -6.57
N LEU A 74 11.03 -7.24 -6.54
CA LEU A 74 11.92 -6.93 -7.65
C LEU A 74 12.74 -8.15 -8.03
N CYS A 75 12.98 -8.34 -9.32
CA CYS A 75 13.97 -9.28 -9.81
C CYS A 75 15.35 -8.98 -9.21
N ARG A 76 16.18 -9.99 -9.06
CA ARG A 76 17.51 -9.88 -8.46
C ARG A 76 18.34 -8.74 -9.05
N GLU A 77 18.34 -8.58 -10.37
CA GLU A 77 19.12 -7.58 -11.10
C GLU A 77 18.63 -6.15 -10.91
N ALA A 78 17.41 -5.98 -10.43
CA ALA A 78 16.78 -4.67 -10.17
C ALA A 78 16.97 -4.17 -8.74
N ARG A 79 17.39 -5.04 -7.79
CA ARG A 79 17.54 -4.70 -6.37
C ARG A 79 18.73 -3.76 -6.11
N GLY A 80 18.72 -3.09 -4.97
CA GLY A 80 19.80 -2.20 -4.54
C GLY A 80 19.93 -0.88 -5.31
N ARG A 81 18.96 -0.53 -6.15
CA ARG A 81 18.97 0.67 -7.03
C ARG A 81 17.91 1.70 -6.63
N GLY A 82 17.31 1.58 -5.47
CA GLY A 82 16.23 2.49 -5.01
C GLY A 82 14.87 2.27 -5.69
N LEU A 83 14.74 1.31 -6.62
CA LEU A 83 13.52 1.10 -7.41
C LEU A 83 12.33 0.67 -6.56
N SER A 84 12.52 -0.09 -5.48
CA SER A 84 11.41 -0.47 -4.58
C SER A 84 10.78 0.76 -3.94
N ARG A 85 11.58 1.72 -3.46
CA ARG A 85 11.07 2.95 -2.86
C ARG A 85 10.29 3.77 -3.88
N TRP A 86 10.83 3.93 -5.07
CA TRP A 86 10.16 4.64 -6.17
C TRP A 86 8.84 3.97 -6.55
N MET A 87 8.83 2.65 -6.74
CA MET A 87 7.66 1.87 -7.12
C MET A 87 6.54 1.96 -6.08
N LEU A 88 6.88 1.92 -4.78
CA LEU A 88 5.90 2.09 -3.70
C LEU A 88 5.37 3.53 -3.65
N SER A 89 6.22 4.54 -3.82
CA SER A 89 5.79 5.94 -3.87
C SER A 89 4.85 6.21 -5.05
N GLU A 90 5.12 5.61 -6.21
CA GLU A 90 4.25 5.71 -7.39
C GLU A 90 2.91 5.00 -7.16
N LEU A 91 2.92 3.82 -6.53
CA LEU A 91 1.70 3.14 -6.11
C LEU A 91 0.84 4.03 -5.21
N GLU A 92 1.44 4.62 -4.16
CA GLU A 92 0.74 5.51 -3.23
C GLU A 92 0.04 6.67 -3.95
N ASN A 93 0.72 7.29 -4.92
CA ASN A 93 0.16 8.39 -5.71
C ASN A 93 -1.04 7.91 -6.53
N ARG A 94 -0.93 6.81 -7.25
CA ARG A 94 -2.01 6.25 -8.07
C ARG A 94 -3.21 5.85 -7.22
N LEU A 95 -2.99 5.14 -6.12
CA LEU A 95 -4.08 4.72 -5.23
C LEU A 95 -4.81 5.93 -4.60
N ARG A 96 -4.07 7.02 -4.32
CA ARG A 96 -4.65 8.28 -3.84
C ARG A 96 -5.48 8.96 -4.94
N GLU A 97 -4.93 9.13 -6.14
CA GLU A 97 -5.60 9.78 -7.28
C GLU A 97 -6.88 9.05 -7.67
N ASP A 98 -6.84 7.71 -7.70
CA ASP A 98 -7.98 6.86 -8.02
C ASP A 98 -9.00 6.78 -6.85
N GLY A 99 -8.65 7.28 -5.65
CA GLY A 99 -9.46 7.12 -4.45
C GLY A 99 -9.68 5.65 -4.07
N PHE A 100 -8.71 4.80 -4.41
CA PHE A 100 -8.81 3.35 -4.25
C PHE A 100 -8.94 2.93 -2.78
N CYS A 101 -8.17 3.55 -1.90
CA CYS A 101 -8.21 3.33 -0.45
C CYS A 101 -7.81 4.61 0.29
N SER A 102 -7.98 4.64 1.61
CA SER A 102 -7.52 5.74 2.46
C SER A 102 -6.38 5.35 3.40
N GLU A 103 -6.10 4.07 3.51
CA GLU A 103 -5.01 3.53 4.32
C GLU A 103 -4.28 2.43 3.58
N LEU A 104 -2.98 2.41 3.73
CA LEU A 104 -2.08 1.38 3.23
C LEU A 104 -1.57 0.55 4.39
N TYR A 105 -1.48 -0.75 4.18
CA TYR A 105 -1.00 -1.73 5.14
C TYR A 105 0.03 -2.65 4.50
N ALA A 106 1.06 -3.03 5.23
CA ALA A 106 2.02 -4.04 4.80
C ALA A 106 2.56 -4.82 5.99
N GLU A 107 2.84 -6.09 5.78
CA GLU A 107 3.51 -6.96 6.75
C GLU A 107 4.92 -7.28 6.28
N VAL A 108 5.87 -7.21 7.19
CA VAL A 108 7.30 -7.43 6.90
C VAL A 108 7.92 -8.31 7.97
N LYS A 109 8.56 -9.38 7.56
CA LYS A 109 9.32 -10.25 8.47
C LYS A 109 10.45 -9.50 9.17
N SER A 110 10.79 -9.91 10.39
CA SER A 110 11.89 -9.34 11.18
C SER A 110 13.24 -9.38 10.46
N GLU A 111 13.49 -10.38 9.63
CA GLU A 111 14.74 -10.53 8.89
C GLU A 111 14.82 -9.68 7.62
N ASN A 112 13.67 -9.15 7.13
CA ASN A 112 13.62 -8.36 5.90
C ASN A 112 13.92 -6.86 6.16
N ILE A 113 15.15 -6.58 6.61
CA ILE A 113 15.62 -5.23 6.94
C ILE A 113 15.49 -4.26 5.75
N ALA A 114 15.63 -4.77 4.53
CA ALA A 114 15.52 -3.93 3.33
C ALA A 114 14.13 -3.32 3.20
N SER A 115 13.07 -4.11 3.34
CA SER A 115 11.69 -3.62 3.29
C SER A 115 11.34 -2.72 4.46
N GLN A 116 11.81 -3.05 5.69
CA GLN A 116 11.61 -2.20 6.86
C GLN A 116 12.12 -0.78 6.62
N LYS A 117 13.39 -0.64 6.16
CA LYS A 117 13.98 0.67 5.83
C LYS A 117 13.20 1.42 4.75
N ILE A 118 12.64 0.73 3.77
CA ILE A 118 11.86 1.35 2.70
C ILE A 118 10.56 1.94 3.28
N PHE A 119 9.77 1.15 4.02
CA PHE A 119 8.53 1.63 4.62
C PHE A 119 8.77 2.77 5.62
N GLN A 120 9.79 2.66 6.47
CA GLN A 120 10.22 3.75 7.36
C GLN A 120 10.56 5.03 6.57
N SER A 121 11.34 4.91 5.48
CA SER A 121 11.74 6.04 4.64
C SER A 121 10.59 6.70 3.89
N LEU A 122 9.48 5.98 3.69
CA LEU A 122 8.25 6.47 3.08
C LEU A 122 7.26 7.03 4.11
N GLY A 123 7.63 7.04 5.40
CA GLY A 123 6.83 7.62 6.48
C GLY A 123 5.67 6.72 6.95
N TYR A 124 5.78 5.41 6.77
CA TYR A 124 4.84 4.49 7.38
C TYR A 124 5.04 4.41 8.89
N ARG A 125 3.94 4.28 9.62
CA ARG A 125 3.95 3.99 11.05
C ARG A 125 4.22 2.50 11.23
N GLU A 126 5.25 2.20 11.99
CA GLU A 126 5.65 0.84 12.33
C GLU A 126 4.96 0.37 13.61
N LYS A 127 4.60 -0.91 13.67
CA LYS A 127 4.17 -1.62 14.87
C LYS A 127 4.85 -2.99 14.91
N ILE A 128 5.32 -3.39 16.09
CA ILE A 128 5.92 -4.71 16.32
C ILE A 128 4.80 -5.75 16.44
N GLU A 129 4.94 -6.85 15.73
CA GLU A 129 4.04 -8.01 15.75
C GLU A 129 4.84 -9.28 16.07
N GLU A 130 4.15 -10.38 16.41
CA GLU A 130 4.82 -11.66 16.71
C GLU A 130 5.66 -12.20 15.54
N TYR A 131 5.23 -11.95 14.31
CA TYR A 131 5.86 -12.41 13.07
C TYR A 131 6.87 -11.40 12.46
N GLY A 132 7.02 -10.22 13.06
CA GLY A 132 7.90 -9.16 12.55
C GLY A 132 7.32 -7.77 12.75
N PHE A 133 6.94 -7.08 11.68
CA PHE A 133 6.43 -5.71 11.72
C PHE A 133 5.23 -5.53 10.82
N SER A 134 4.27 -4.73 11.25
CA SER A 134 3.26 -4.15 10.38
C SER A 134 3.54 -2.66 10.14
N TYR A 135 3.22 -2.19 8.96
CA TYR A 135 3.43 -0.82 8.49
C TYR A 135 2.11 -0.25 8.00
N THR A 136 1.71 0.90 8.52
CA THR A 136 0.49 1.59 8.12
C THR A 136 0.78 3.01 7.67
N LYS A 137 0.05 3.48 6.63
CA LYS A 137 0.14 4.86 6.17
C LYS A 137 -1.21 5.35 5.70
N HIS A 138 -1.64 6.48 6.22
CA HIS A 138 -2.84 7.15 5.75
C HIS A 138 -2.55 7.93 4.46
N ILE A 139 -3.39 7.76 3.43
CA ILE A 139 -3.26 8.42 2.13
C ILE A 139 -4.58 9.07 1.71
N PRO A 140 -5.02 10.12 2.39
CA PRO A 140 -6.29 10.78 2.04
C PRO A 140 -6.23 11.38 0.62
N LEU A 141 -7.36 11.39 -0.06
CA LEU A 141 -7.48 12.04 -1.38
C LEU A 141 -7.37 13.56 -1.23
N PHE A 142 -7.94 14.12 -0.16
CA PHE A 142 -7.87 15.55 0.16
C PHE A 142 -7.90 15.76 1.68
N SER A 143 -7.33 16.90 2.07
CA SER A 143 -7.32 17.36 3.46
C SER A 143 -8.34 18.48 3.63
N ILE A 144 -9.20 18.34 4.63
CA ILE A 144 -10.13 19.39 5.06
C ILE A 144 -9.44 20.16 6.18
N LEU A 145 -9.11 21.43 5.96
CA LEU A 145 -8.55 22.29 7.00
C LEU A 145 -9.68 23.07 7.67
N MET A 146 -9.85 22.91 8.99
CA MET A 146 -10.84 23.59 9.79
C MET A 146 -10.14 24.43 10.86
N CYS A 147 -10.18 25.75 10.71
CA CYS A 147 -9.70 26.67 11.74
C CYS A 147 -10.83 26.97 12.74
N THR A 148 -10.56 26.88 14.03
CA THR A 148 -11.52 27.14 15.11
C THR A 148 -10.99 28.19 16.07
N TYR A 149 -11.92 29.00 16.60
CA TYR A 149 -11.65 29.93 17.69
C TYR A 149 -12.96 30.16 18.46
N HIS A 150 -13.01 29.78 19.74
CA HIS A 150 -14.21 29.85 20.59
C HIS A 150 -15.48 29.27 19.93
N SER A 151 -15.33 28.17 19.16
CA SER A 151 -16.40 27.61 18.31
C SER A 151 -17.17 26.46 18.98
N SER A 152 -17.16 26.31 20.30
CA SER A 152 -17.75 25.19 21.02
C SER A 152 -19.22 24.92 20.67
N ALA A 153 -19.99 25.98 20.40
CA ALA A 153 -21.41 25.86 20.05
C ALA A 153 -21.66 25.32 18.62
N THR A 154 -20.75 25.53 17.68
CA THR A 154 -20.94 25.20 16.26
C THR A 154 -20.02 24.07 15.76
N LEU A 155 -18.93 23.82 16.48
CA LEU A 155 -17.91 22.85 16.06
C LEU A 155 -18.49 21.44 15.87
N ARG A 156 -19.38 21.00 16.76
CA ARG A 156 -20.04 19.70 16.67
C ARG A 156 -20.78 19.54 15.33
N ASN A 157 -21.62 20.53 14.97
CA ASN A 157 -22.38 20.48 13.73
C ASN A 157 -21.48 20.48 12.50
N ALA A 158 -20.38 21.24 12.52
CA ALA A 158 -19.38 21.23 11.45
C ALA A 158 -18.69 19.88 11.31
N LEU A 159 -18.30 19.24 12.41
CA LEU A 159 -17.71 17.90 12.42
C LEU A 159 -18.69 16.84 11.90
N ASP A 160 -19.95 16.92 12.32
CA ASP A 160 -20.98 16.00 11.86
C ASP A 160 -21.23 16.15 10.36
N SER A 161 -21.23 17.38 9.82
CA SER A 161 -21.37 17.61 8.38
C SER A 161 -20.23 17.01 7.57
N VAL A 162 -18.99 17.07 8.07
CA VAL A 162 -17.83 16.44 7.44
C VAL A 162 -17.95 14.92 7.48
N ARG A 163 -18.36 14.34 8.61
CA ARG A 163 -18.54 12.89 8.78
C ARG A 163 -19.61 12.31 7.88
N HIS A 164 -20.64 13.07 7.53
CA HIS A 164 -21.74 12.64 6.68
C HIS A 164 -21.49 12.86 5.17
N GLN A 165 -20.28 13.29 4.79
CA GLN A 165 -19.92 13.39 3.37
C GLN A 165 -19.99 12.01 2.69
N THR A 166 -20.45 11.96 1.46
CA THR A 166 -20.55 10.73 0.66
C THR A 166 -19.17 10.16 0.34
N ARG A 167 -18.21 11.02 0.05
CA ARG A 167 -16.80 10.63 -0.08
C ARG A 167 -16.14 10.60 1.28
N GLN A 168 -15.46 9.49 1.58
CA GLN A 168 -14.86 9.24 2.89
C GLN A 168 -13.32 9.17 2.86
N ASN A 169 -12.71 9.35 1.68
CA ASN A 169 -11.26 9.35 1.51
C ASN A 169 -10.68 10.75 1.73
N TRP A 170 -10.82 11.25 2.96
CA TRP A 170 -10.33 12.55 3.41
C TRP A 170 -9.71 12.46 4.81
N GLU A 171 -8.88 13.44 5.12
CA GLU A 171 -8.47 13.71 6.50
C GLU A 171 -9.01 15.07 6.93
N LEU A 172 -9.26 15.23 8.24
CA LEU A 172 -9.65 16.49 8.84
C LEU A 172 -8.53 16.99 9.75
N VAL A 173 -7.97 18.12 9.41
CA VAL A 173 -6.98 18.83 10.23
C VAL A 173 -7.68 20.01 10.91
N ILE A 174 -7.79 19.94 12.25
CA ILE A 174 -8.41 21.02 13.06
C ILE A 174 -7.29 21.85 13.67
N LEU A 175 -7.31 23.14 13.38
CA LEU A 175 -6.41 24.12 13.98
C LEU A 175 -7.20 24.97 14.97
N ASP A 176 -6.96 24.78 16.27
CA ASP A 176 -7.54 25.64 17.30
C ASP A 176 -6.63 26.87 17.56
N ASN A 177 -7.17 28.07 17.38
CA ASN A 177 -6.43 29.33 17.54
C ASN A 177 -6.50 29.87 18.96
N GLY A 178 -6.34 28.99 19.96
CA GLY A 178 -6.23 29.39 21.38
C GLY A 178 -7.56 29.56 22.08
N SER A 179 -8.56 28.70 21.82
CA SER A 179 -9.80 28.62 22.60
C SER A 179 -9.49 28.31 24.07
N LYS A 180 -10.23 28.95 24.99
CA LYS A 180 -10.14 28.72 26.44
C LYS A 180 -11.41 28.10 26.95
#